data_b3d4c43870c83b90ccc155450c29cfff
#
_entry.id   b3d4c43870c83b90ccc155450c29cfff
#
_cell.length_a   1.000
_cell.length_b   1.000
_cell.length_c   1.000
_cell.angle_alpha   90.00
_cell.angle_beta   90.00
_cell.angle_gamma   90.00
#
_symmetry.space_group_name_H-M   'P 1'
#
loop_
_entity.id
_entity.type
_entity.pdbx_description
1 polymer ?
#
loop_
_entity_poly.entity_id
_entity_poly.type
_entity_poly.pdbx_seq_one_letter_code
_entity_poly.pdbx_strand_id
1 'polypeptide(L)'
;PLCLFDDDGEAMGYILLWKHLDGRYLLIDYLCVPARRRNGGIGAKLVRMAIDHYPVGTVFIGESEAPTGDPARDEMILRRLGYYKRCGAVTLGYDCALFGVHFKTICWAEPMPEESEILRKHQEIYLNQFGQERYDRYIQLPLKPGETIRPVTDWTED
;
A
#
# COMPACT_ATOMS: atom_id res chain seq x y z
N PRO A 1 -13.79 1.14 -3.91
CA PRO A 1 -13.35 -0.25 -3.98
C PRO A 1 -13.54 -0.83 -5.38
N LEU A 2 -12.64 -1.76 -5.76
CA LEU A 2 -12.84 -2.63 -6.92
C LEU A 2 -12.95 -4.07 -6.42
N CYS A 3 -13.93 -4.81 -6.90
CA CYS A 3 -14.18 -6.20 -6.51
C CYS A 3 -14.08 -7.12 -7.73
N LEU A 4 -13.53 -8.30 -7.53
CA LEU A 4 -13.49 -9.38 -8.51
C LEU A 4 -14.48 -10.47 -8.08
N PHE A 5 -15.35 -10.87 -9.00
CA PHE A 5 -16.32 -11.95 -8.81
C PHE A 5 -16.00 -13.12 -9.73
N ASP A 6 -16.37 -14.33 -9.33
CA ASP A 6 -16.37 -15.50 -10.20
C ASP A 6 -17.67 -15.56 -11.04
N ASP A 7 -17.77 -16.58 -11.89
CA ASP A 7 -18.91 -16.75 -12.79
C ASP A 7 -20.22 -17.04 -12.05
N ASP A 8 -20.14 -17.51 -10.81
CA ASP A 8 -21.30 -17.76 -9.93
C ASP A 8 -21.69 -16.52 -9.12
N GLY A 9 -20.96 -15.39 -9.28
CA GLY A 9 -21.19 -14.13 -8.56
C GLY A 9 -20.63 -14.10 -7.15
N GLU A 10 -19.79 -15.05 -6.75
CA GLU A 10 -19.08 -15.01 -5.47
C GLU A 10 -17.87 -14.06 -5.53
N ALA A 11 -17.68 -13.27 -4.47
CA ALA A 11 -16.53 -12.39 -4.36
C ALA A 11 -15.23 -13.18 -4.22
N MET A 12 -14.32 -13.01 -5.16
CA MET A 12 -12.99 -13.61 -5.18
C MET A 12 -11.94 -12.77 -4.44
N GLY A 13 -12.19 -11.49 -4.27
CA GLY A 13 -11.32 -10.54 -3.61
C GLY A 13 -11.67 -9.10 -3.94
N TYR A 14 -11.04 -8.18 -3.23
CA TYR A 14 -11.23 -6.76 -3.46
C TYR A 14 -9.96 -5.95 -3.19
N ILE A 15 -9.93 -4.74 -3.78
CA ILE A 15 -8.90 -3.74 -3.55
C ILE A 15 -9.55 -2.42 -3.16
N LEU A 16 -9.09 -1.80 -2.09
CA LEU A 16 -9.49 -0.46 -1.65
C LEU A 16 -8.41 0.54 -2.04
N LEU A 17 -8.84 1.66 -2.59
CA LEU A 17 -7.97 2.71 -3.08
C LEU A 17 -8.38 4.05 -2.49
N TRP A 18 -7.42 4.80 -1.96
CA TRP A 18 -7.59 6.20 -1.63
C TRP A 18 -7.02 7.05 -2.76
N LYS A 19 -7.84 7.95 -3.28
CA LYS A 19 -7.49 8.78 -4.42
C LYS A 19 -7.00 10.13 -3.95
N HIS A 20 -5.84 10.55 -4.45
CA HIS A 20 -5.37 11.93 -4.29
C HIS A 20 -6.31 12.91 -5.01
N LEU A 21 -6.38 14.16 -4.53
CA LEU A 21 -7.30 15.18 -5.07
C LEU A 21 -7.09 15.49 -6.55
N ASP A 22 -5.86 15.37 -7.07
CA ASP A 22 -5.57 15.54 -8.50
C ASP A 22 -6.02 14.36 -9.38
N GLY A 23 -6.42 13.26 -8.76
CA GLY A 23 -6.93 12.07 -9.43
C GLY A 23 -5.90 11.17 -10.09
N ARG A 24 -4.62 11.55 -10.10
CA ARG A 24 -3.53 10.79 -10.74
C ARG A 24 -2.84 9.81 -9.81
N TYR A 25 -2.83 10.09 -8.51
CA TYR A 25 -2.17 9.26 -7.50
C TYR A 25 -3.21 8.51 -6.68
N LEU A 26 -2.99 7.21 -6.51
CA LEU A 26 -3.84 6.31 -5.75
C LEU A 26 -3.00 5.55 -4.72
N LEU A 27 -3.46 5.49 -3.48
CA LEU A 27 -2.89 4.62 -2.46
C LEU A 27 -3.71 3.33 -2.39
N ILE A 28 -3.05 2.19 -2.51
CA ILE A 28 -3.65 0.88 -2.24
C ILE A 28 -3.71 0.70 -0.72
N ASP A 29 -4.87 1.01 -0.15
CA ASP A 29 -5.11 0.88 1.28
C ASP A 29 -5.26 -0.58 1.69
N TYR A 30 -5.97 -1.37 0.86
CA TYR A 30 -6.25 -2.77 1.18
C TYR A 30 -6.32 -3.64 -0.08
N LEU A 31 -5.66 -4.79 -0.03
CA LEU A 31 -5.77 -5.86 -1.01
C LEU A 31 -6.16 -7.15 -0.28
N CYS A 32 -7.39 -7.58 -0.45
CA CYS A 32 -7.92 -8.75 0.23
C CYS A 32 -8.24 -9.89 -0.74
N VAL A 33 -7.70 -11.06 -0.44
CA VAL A 33 -8.07 -12.33 -1.07
C VAL A 33 -8.44 -13.31 0.04
N PRO A 34 -9.68 -13.84 0.07
CA PRO A 34 -10.09 -14.82 1.06
C PRO A 34 -9.13 -16.01 1.13
N ALA A 35 -8.90 -16.54 2.33
CA ALA A 35 -7.93 -17.62 2.54
C ALA A 35 -8.12 -18.81 1.61
N ARG A 36 -9.39 -19.22 1.40
CA ARG A 36 -9.78 -20.32 0.49
C ARG A 36 -9.43 -20.08 -0.98
N ARG A 37 -9.20 -18.84 -1.39
CA ARG A 37 -8.90 -18.43 -2.76
C ARG A 37 -7.44 -17.99 -2.97
N ARG A 38 -6.59 -18.07 -1.94
CA ARG A 38 -5.17 -17.72 -2.03
C ARG A 38 -4.42 -18.72 -2.89
N ASN A 39 -3.24 -18.31 -3.36
CA ASN A 39 -2.34 -19.07 -4.26
C ASN A 39 -2.88 -19.31 -5.69
N GLY A 40 -4.08 -18.80 -6.03
CA GLY A 40 -4.67 -18.86 -7.38
C GLY A 40 -4.42 -17.62 -8.26
N GLY A 41 -3.47 -16.75 -7.91
CA GLY A 41 -3.15 -15.54 -8.70
C GLY A 41 -4.19 -14.41 -8.62
N ILE A 42 -5.20 -14.51 -7.76
CA ILE A 42 -6.30 -13.53 -7.66
C ILE A 42 -5.78 -12.15 -7.27
N GLY A 43 -4.84 -12.06 -6.34
CA GLY A 43 -4.24 -10.76 -5.96
C GLY A 43 -3.55 -10.06 -7.14
N ALA A 44 -2.86 -10.81 -8.02
CA ALA A 44 -2.26 -10.25 -9.23
C ALA A 44 -3.33 -9.79 -10.22
N LYS A 45 -4.44 -10.51 -10.35
CA LYS A 45 -5.59 -10.08 -11.17
C LYS A 45 -6.20 -8.79 -10.62
N LEU A 46 -6.35 -8.66 -9.30
CA LEU A 46 -6.87 -7.45 -8.66
C LEU A 46 -5.97 -6.24 -8.91
N VAL A 47 -4.66 -6.38 -8.75
CA VAL A 47 -3.69 -5.31 -9.05
C VAL A 47 -3.75 -4.92 -10.52
N ARG A 48 -3.75 -5.90 -11.44
CA ARG A 48 -3.87 -5.66 -12.87
C ARG A 48 -5.18 -4.96 -13.22
N MET A 49 -6.29 -5.44 -12.68
CA MET A 49 -7.61 -4.85 -12.87
C MET A 49 -7.64 -3.39 -12.39
N ALA A 50 -7.01 -3.09 -11.25
CA ALA A 50 -6.91 -1.71 -10.76
C ALA A 50 -6.11 -0.84 -11.73
N ILE A 51 -4.94 -1.31 -12.20
CA ILE A 51 -4.12 -0.59 -13.16
C ILE A 51 -4.88 -0.33 -14.47
N ASP A 52 -5.57 -1.34 -15.01
CA ASP A 52 -6.29 -1.25 -16.28
C ASP A 52 -7.58 -0.41 -16.17
N HIS A 53 -8.15 -0.27 -14.97
CA HIS A 53 -9.36 0.52 -14.71
C HIS A 53 -9.13 2.05 -14.77
N TYR A 54 -7.92 2.48 -14.42
CA TYR A 54 -7.57 3.91 -14.38
C TYR A 54 -6.83 4.36 -15.65
N PRO A 55 -6.84 5.67 -15.96
CA PRO A 55 -6.12 6.19 -17.12
C PRO A 55 -4.63 5.87 -17.11
N VAL A 56 -4.05 5.74 -18.30
CA VAL A 56 -2.60 5.62 -18.48
C VAL A 56 -1.88 6.79 -17.78
N GLY A 57 -0.78 6.52 -17.11
CA GLY A 57 -0.04 7.50 -16.31
C GLY A 57 -0.54 7.66 -14.87
N THR A 58 -1.55 6.90 -14.46
CA THR A 58 -1.93 6.81 -13.04
C THR A 58 -0.83 6.13 -12.24
N VAL A 59 -0.57 6.67 -11.05
CA VAL A 59 0.47 6.19 -10.13
C VAL A 59 -0.20 5.48 -8.96
N PHE A 60 0.15 4.22 -8.74
CA PHE A 60 -0.35 3.43 -7.61
C PHE A 60 0.75 3.28 -6.58
N ILE A 61 0.49 3.74 -5.37
CA ILE A 61 1.38 3.60 -4.22
C ILE A 61 0.84 2.48 -3.35
N GLY A 62 1.71 1.63 -2.84
CA GLY A 62 1.37 0.57 -1.90
C GLY A 62 2.37 0.51 -0.76
N GLU A 63 1.95 -0.13 0.30
CA GLU A 63 2.75 -0.33 1.50
C GLU A 63 2.74 -1.80 1.86
N SER A 64 3.91 -2.35 2.10
CA SER A 64 4.08 -3.74 2.52
C SER A 64 4.94 -3.79 3.77
N GLU A 65 4.53 -4.54 4.78
CA GLU A 65 5.31 -4.67 6.02
C GLU A 65 6.80 -4.88 5.72
N ALA A 66 7.65 -4.17 6.46
CA ALA A 66 9.09 -4.33 6.38
C ALA A 66 9.55 -5.50 7.24
N PRO A 67 10.67 -6.18 6.90
CA PRO A 67 11.27 -7.21 7.74
C PRO A 67 11.53 -6.71 9.16
N THR A 68 11.28 -7.55 10.13
CA THR A 68 11.32 -7.25 11.57
C THR A 68 12.55 -7.76 12.28
N GLY A 69 13.31 -8.68 11.66
CA GLY A 69 14.40 -9.43 12.27
C GLY A 69 13.95 -10.75 12.92
N ASP A 70 12.63 -11.02 12.98
CA ASP A 70 12.09 -12.33 13.36
C ASP A 70 12.00 -13.25 12.12
N PRO A 71 12.83 -14.32 12.02
CA PRO A 71 12.88 -15.16 10.83
C PRO A 71 11.54 -15.77 10.45
N ALA A 72 10.71 -16.16 11.42
CA ALA A 72 9.41 -16.80 11.15
C ALA A 72 8.40 -15.81 10.54
N ARG A 73 8.43 -14.58 11.01
CA ARG A 73 7.59 -13.50 10.47
C ARG A 73 8.12 -12.98 9.15
N ASP A 74 9.43 -12.84 9.04
CA ASP A 74 10.10 -12.26 7.87
C ASP A 74 9.98 -13.13 6.63
N GLU A 75 9.90 -14.46 6.76
CA GLU A 75 9.65 -15.36 5.62
C GLU A 75 8.38 -14.95 4.86
N MET A 76 7.28 -14.72 5.57
CA MET A 76 6.01 -14.32 4.96
C MET A 76 6.08 -12.89 4.38
N ILE A 77 6.76 -11.97 5.07
CA ILE A 77 6.94 -10.59 4.63
C ILE A 77 7.75 -10.54 3.33
N LEU A 78 8.88 -11.23 3.27
CA LEU A 78 9.74 -11.30 2.09
C LEU A 78 9.04 -11.98 0.91
N ARG A 79 8.25 -13.02 1.18
CA ARG A 79 7.41 -13.67 0.16
C ARG A 79 6.41 -12.68 -0.45
N ARG A 80 5.78 -11.84 0.37
CA ARG A 80 4.82 -10.81 -0.06
C ARG A 80 5.50 -9.71 -0.87
N LEU A 81 6.64 -9.19 -0.42
CA LEU A 81 7.42 -8.21 -1.18
C LEU A 81 7.86 -8.77 -2.55
N GLY A 82 8.37 -10.00 -2.57
CA GLY A 82 8.72 -10.70 -3.81
C GLY A 82 7.52 -10.90 -4.74
N TYR A 83 6.34 -11.14 -4.19
CA TYR A 83 5.11 -11.23 -4.95
C TYR A 83 4.75 -9.91 -5.63
N TYR A 84 4.75 -8.79 -4.91
CA TYR A 84 4.48 -7.48 -5.50
C TYR A 84 5.49 -7.10 -6.58
N LYS A 85 6.77 -7.41 -6.38
CA LYS A 85 7.81 -7.22 -7.39
C LYS A 85 7.50 -8.00 -8.68
N ARG A 86 7.06 -9.27 -8.57
CA ARG A 86 6.63 -10.05 -9.74
C ARG A 86 5.37 -9.50 -10.41
N CYS A 87 4.54 -8.77 -9.67
CA CYS A 87 3.39 -8.04 -10.22
C CYS A 87 3.76 -6.69 -10.84
N GLY A 88 5.05 -6.36 -10.96
CA GLY A 88 5.53 -5.13 -11.59
C GLY A 88 5.75 -3.95 -10.65
N ALA A 89 5.65 -4.15 -9.33
CA ALA A 89 5.94 -3.08 -8.37
C ALA A 89 7.44 -2.78 -8.30
N VAL A 90 7.77 -1.50 -8.15
CA VAL A 90 9.11 -1.02 -7.81
C VAL A 90 9.13 -0.64 -6.35
N THR A 91 10.13 -1.10 -5.60
CA THR A 91 10.35 -0.63 -4.22
C THR A 91 11.01 0.73 -4.27
N LEU A 92 10.42 1.70 -3.58
CA LEU A 92 10.93 3.06 -3.48
C LEU A 92 12.05 3.17 -2.42
N GLY A 93 12.82 4.24 -2.48
CA GLY A 93 13.96 4.48 -1.59
C GLY A 93 13.58 5.03 -0.21
N TYR A 94 12.29 5.20 0.09
CA TYR A 94 11.82 5.61 1.41
C TYR A 94 10.85 4.62 2.02
N ASP A 95 10.96 4.47 3.33
CA ASP A 95 10.05 3.67 4.14
C ASP A 95 9.05 4.59 4.87
N CYS A 96 8.02 4.00 5.46
CA CYS A 96 7.13 4.71 6.37
C CYS A 96 6.82 3.87 7.61
N ALA A 97 6.36 4.53 8.65
CA ALA A 97 5.75 3.87 9.80
C ALA A 97 4.33 4.41 9.97
N LEU A 98 3.39 3.49 9.99
CA LEU A 98 1.96 3.75 10.06
C LEU A 98 1.40 3.03 11.27
N PHE A 99 0.82 3.78 12.20
CA PHE A 99 0.25 3.20 13.42
C PHE A 99 1.20 2.26 14.15
N GLY A 100 2.48 2.64 14.24
CA GLY A 100 3.51 1.87 14.94
C GLY A 100 4.07 0.67 14.18
N VAL A 101 3.70 0.48 12.92
CA VAL A 101 4.20 -0.61 12.07
C VAL A 101 5.08 -0.06 10.95
N HIS A 102 6.22 -0.70 10.73
CA HIS A 102 7.18 -0.34 9.66
C HIS A 102 6.76 -0.94 8.33
N PHE A 103 6.75 -0.12 7.28
CA PHE A 103 6.43 -0.52 5.91
C PHE A 103 7.50 -0.10 4.91
N LYS A 104 7.73 -0.95 3.93
CA LYS A 104 8.36 -0.61 2.65
C LYS A 104 7.32 0.02 1.73
N THR A 105 7.69 1.10 1.07
CA THR A 105 6.84 1.71 0.04
C THR A 105 7.13 1.11 -1.32
N ILE A 106 6.08 0.74 -2.03
CA ILE A 106 6.14 0.16 -3.38
C ILE A 106 5.27 0.98 -4.33
N CYS A 107 5.59 0.95 -5.62
CA CYS A 107 4.89 1.76 -6.61
C CYS A 107 4.73 1.04 -7.95
N TRP A 108 3.58 1.24 -8.58
CA TRP A 108 3.33 0.89 -9.98
C TRP A 108 3.03 2.18 -10.73
N ALA A 109 3.83 2.50 -11.73
CA ALA A 109 3.63 3.65 -12.60
C ALA A 109 4.40 3.48 -13.91
N GLU A 110 3.83 3.99 -15.00
CA GLU A 110 4.48 4.07 -16.31
C GLU A 110 4.05 5.38 -17.00
N PRO A 111 4.97 6.34 -17.21
CA PRO A 111 6.35 6.36 -16.71
C PRO A 111 6.43 6.53 -15.19
N MET A 112 7.53 6.10 -14.56
CA MET A 112 7.76 6.30 -13.12
C MET A 112 8.08 7.77 -12.85
N PRO A 113 7.31 8.47 -11.98
CA PRO A 113 7.64 9.84 -11.57
C PRO A 113 8.87 9.89 -10.68
N GLU A 114 9.38 11.10 -10.45
CA GLU A 114 10.42 11.35 -9.46
C GLU A 114 9.94 10.93 -8.06
N GLU A 115 10.80 10.24 -7.32
CA GLU A 115 10.46 9.69 -6.01
C GLU A 115 10.03 10.78 -5.01
N SER A 116 10.61 11.96 -5.08
CA SER A 116 10.22 13.12 -4.28
C SER A 116 8.79 13.59 -4.54
N GLU A 117 8.32 13.47 -5.78
CA GLU A 117 6.93 13.77 -6.14
C GLU A 117 5.99 12.70 -5.56
N ILE A 118 6.35 11.42 -5.71
CA ILE A 118 5.58 10.31 -5.16
C ILE A 118 5.44 10.46 -3.65
N LEU A 119 6.54 10.74 -2.94
CA LEU A 119 6.56 10.97 -1.50
C LEU A 119 5.61 12.11 -1.09
N ARG A 120 5.69 13.25 -1.77
CA ARG A 120 4.83 14.39 -1.49
C ARG A 120 3.34 14.04 -1.66
N LYS A 121 2.99 13.35 -2.75
CA LYS A 121 1.62 12.90 -3.00
C LYS A 121 1.13 11.87 -1.98
N HIS A 122 2.00 10.98 -1.56
CA HIS A 122 1.74 10.00 -0.51
C HIS A 122 1.40 10.69 0.82
N GLN A 123 2.21 11.70 1.23
CA GLN A 123 1.94 12.52 2.41
C GLN A 123 0.59 13.26 2.30
N GLU A 124 0.33 13.88 1.15
CA GLU A 124 -0.93 14.62 0.89
C GLU A 124 -2.17 13.71 1.00
N ILE A 125 -2.09 12.44 0.55
CA ILE A 125 -3.17 11.46 0.70
C ILE A 125 -3.48 11.22 2.19
N TYR A 126 -2.46 10.96 3.00
CA TYR A 126 -2.66 10.73 4.43
C TYR A 126 -3.15 11.97 5.18
N LEU A 127 -2.57 13.14 4.89
CA LEU A 127 -3.02 14.41 5.46
C LEU A 127 -4.49 14.69 5.15
N ASN A 128 -4.90 14.41 3.92
CA ASN A 128 -6.30 14.61 3.50
C ASN A 128 -7.27 13.63 4.19
N GLN A 129 -6.82 12.40 4.47
CA GLN A 129 -7.65 11.38 5.12
C GLN A 129 -7.76 11.59 6.64
N PHE A 130 -6.67 11.93 7.30
CA PHE A 130 -6.59 11.97 8.77
C PHE A 130 -6.58 13.38 9.36
N GLY A 131 -6.23 14.41 8.57
CA GLY A 131 -5.94 15.74 9.09
C GLY A 131 -4.57 15.81 9.77
N GLN A 132 -4.11 17.02 10.07
CA GLN A 132 -2.75 17.28 10.57
C GLN A 132 -2.48 16.59 11.92
N GLU A 133 -3.38 16.70 12.87
CA GLU A 133 -3.21 16.18 14.23
C GLU A 133 -3.00 14.66 14.24
N ARG A 134 -3.87 13.90 13.54
CA ARG A 134 -3.75 12.44 13.44
C ARG A 134 -2.54 12.02 12.60
N TYR A 135 -2.24 12.77 11.54
CA TYR A 135 -1.04 12.54 10.74
C TYR A 135 0.21 12.64 11.60
N ASP A 136 0.38 13.74 12.34
CA ASP A 136 1.55 13.96 13.20
C ASP A 136 1.68 12.91 14.30
N ARG A 137 0.55 12.35 14.75
CA ARG A 137 0.51 11.37 15.82
C ARG A 137 0.83 9.95 15.36
N TYR A 138 0.29 9.53 14.20
CA TYR A 138 0.27 8.12 13.79
C TYR A 138 1.09 7.81 12.54
N ILE A 139 1.48 8.82 11.77
CA ILE A 139 2.15 8.65 10.48
C ILE A 139 3.58 9.19 10.56
N GLN A 140 4.56 8.38 10.19
CA GLN A 140 5.96 8.78 9.98
C GLN A 140 6.29 8.52 8.51
N LEU A 141 6.21 9.54 7.68
CA LEU A 141 6.35 9.44 6.24
C LEU A 141 7.15 10.64 5.70
N PRO A 142 8.40 10.47 5.29
CA PRO A 142 9.16 9.21 5.32
C PRO A 142 9.62 8.85 6.74
N LEU A 143 9.84 7.56 6.97
CA LEU A 143 10.57 7.10 8.15
C LEU A 143 12.06 7.31 7.90
N LYS A 144 12.70 8.16 8.71
CA LYS A 144 14.12 8.47 8.55
C LYS A 144 14.99 7.30 9.03
N PRO A 145 16.17 7.07 8.41
CA PRO A 145 17.10 6.07 8.91
C PRO A 145 17.45 6.29 10.37
N GLY A 146 17.29 5.26 11.21
CA GLY A 146 17.54 5.33 12.65
C GLY A 146 16.45 6.04 13.48
N GLU A 147 15.37 6.50 12.84
CA GLU A 147 14.23 7.07 13.55
C GLU A 147 13.47 5.99 14.32
N THR A 148 13.16 6.26 15.58
CA THR A 148 12.34 5.36 16.40
C THR A 148 10.89 5.41 15.95
N ILE A 149 10.31 4.24 15.69
CA ILE A 149 8.89 4.12 15.38
C ILE A 149 8.08 4.42 16.63
N ARG A 150 7.15 5.36 16.52
CA ARG A 150 6.28 5.77 17.62
C ARG A 150 5.26 4.65 17.91
N PRO A 151 5.19 4.17 19.17
CA PRO A 151 4.14 3.21 19.53
C PRO A 151 2.76 3.89 19.52
N VAL A 152 1.74 3.12 19.17
CA VAL A 152 0.35 3.56 19.29
C VAL A 152 -0.18 3.09 20.64
N THR A 153 -0.42 4.03 21.55
CA THR A 153 -0.85 3.73 22.93
C THR A 153 -2.36 3.92 23.15
N ASP A 154 -3.01 4.70 22.27
CA ASP A 154 -4.38 5.17 22.49
C ASP A 154 -5.10 5.44 21.15
N TRP A 155 -5.27 4.37 20.37
CA TRP A 155 -6.18 4.39 19.25
C TRP A 155 -7.61 4.39 19.77
N THR A 156 -8.29 5.53 19.69
CA THR A 156 -9.73 5.63 19.85
C THR A 156 -10.36 5.72 18.46
N GLU A 157 -11.19 4.76 18.12
CA GLU A 157 -12.11 4.88 16.98
C GLU A 157 -13.17 5.92 17.38
N ASP A 158 -12.96 7.17 17.01
CA ASP A 158 -13.98 8.23 17.07
C ASP A 158 -14.60 8.45 15.69
#